data_3877ec0742da473cddb1b0599be6a4f0
#
_entry.id   3877ec0742da473cddb1b0599be6a4f0
#
_cell.length_a   1.000
_cell.length_b   1.000
_cell.length_c   1.000
_cell.angle_alpha   90.00
_cell.angle_beta   90.00
_cell.angle_gamma   90.00
#
_symmetry.space_group_name_H-M   'P 1'
#
loop_
_entity.id
_entity.type
_entity.pdbx_description
1 polymer ?
#
loop_
_entity_poly.entity_id
_entity_poly.type
_entity_poly.pdbx_seq_one_letter_code
_entity_poly.pdbx_strand_id
1 'polypeptide(L)'
;MKLELQKFDITNIRNDNVVVLIGKRGTGKSFLVKDLLYYHTDLPIGTVVSGTEGANCFYGNFVPNAFIHEEVDPQLVENVITRQKLVMKKLNKEKNTYGSSRIDPRSFIILDDCL
;
A
#
# COMPACT_ATOMS: atom_id res chain seq x y z
N MET A 1 32.98 -19.29 -5.55
CA MET A 1 32.13 -18.10 -5.46
C MET A 1 31.73 -17.90 -3.99
N LYS A 2 32.07 -16.77 -3.43
CA LYS A 2 31.61 -16.42 -2.08
C LYS A 2 30.29 -15.65 -2.18
N LEU A 3 29.26 -16.13 -1.50
CA LEU A 3 28.02 -15.41 -1.32
C LEU A 3 28.06 -14.71 0.04
N GLU A 4 27.98 -13.40 0.04
CA GLU A 4 27.91 -12.61 1.26
C GLU A 4 26.50 -12.10 1.47
N LEU A 5 25.99 -12.27 2.67
CA LEU A 5 24.69 -11.70 3.07
C LEU A 5 24.92 -10.28 3.58
N GLN A 6 24.23 -9.34 2.97
CA GLN A 6 24.20 -7.96 3.44
C GLN A 6 22.89 -7.69 4.16
N LYS A 7 22.96 -6.92 5.23
CA LYS A 7 21.75 -6.47 5.92
C LYS A 7 21.04 -5.43 5.06
N PHE A 8 19.79 -5.71 4.73
CA PHE A 8 18.95 -4.77 4.00
C PHE A 8 18.34 -3.73 4.96
N ASP A 9 18.46 -2.47 4.61
CA ASP A 9 17.82 -1.38 5.36
C ASP A 9 16.44 -1.11 4.77
N ILE A 10 15.41 -1.50 5.51
CA ILE A 10 14.01 -1.35 5.11
C ILE A 10 13.61 0.12 4.91
N THR A 11 14.31 1.05 5.54
CA THR A 11 14.03 2.49 5.39
C THR A 11 14.43 3.03 4.02
N ASN A 12 15.21 2.26 3.24
CA ASN A 12 15.58 2.63 1.88
C ASN A 12 14.46 2.44 0.87
N ILE A 13 13.37 1.76 1.23
CA ILE A 13 12.20 1.60 0.37
C ILE A 13 11.41 2.92 0.36
N ARG A 14 11.27 3.50 -0.84
CA ARG A 14 10.59 4.79 -1.01
C ARG A 14 9.11 4.60 -1.32
N ASN A 15 8.33 5.67 -1.17
CA ASN A 15 6.89 5.67 -1.41
C ASN A 15 6.48 5.30 -2.85
N ASP A 16 7.38 5.50 -3.82
CA ASP A 16 7.12 5.21 -5.23
C ASP A 16 7.57 3.80 -5.65
N ASN A 17 8.06 3.00 -4.72
CA ASN A 17 8.53 1.66 -5.02
C ASN A 17 7.39 0.64 -5.06
N VAL A 18 7.52 -0.34 -5.95
CA VAL A 18 6.72 -1.56 -5.95
C VAL A 18 7.54 -2.65 -5.28
N VAL A 19 6.95 -3.29 -4.27
CA VAL A 19 7.61 -4.36 -3.51
C VAL A 19 6.86 -5.66 -3.74
N VAL A 20 7.58 -6.71 -4.14
CA VAL A 20 7.01 -8.04 -4.33
C VAL A 20 7.66 -8.99 -3.34
N LEU A 21 6.85 -9.67 -2.54
CA LEU A 21 7.31 -10.65 -1.57
C LEU A 21 6.95 -12.05 -2.04
N ILE A 22 7.97 -12.89 -2.19
CA ILE A 22 7.82 -14.26 -2.65
C ILE A 22 8.30 -15.20 -1.56
N GLY A 23 7.44 -16.14 -1.18
CA GLY A 23 7.78 -17.13 -0.16
C GLY A 23 6.61 -18.05 0.12
N LYS A 24 6.89 -19.15 0.78
CA LYS A 24 5.86 -20.10 1.20
C LYS A 24 4.99 -19.49 2.31
N ARG A 25 3.81 -20.06 2.48
CA ARG A 25 2.93 -19.72 3.61
C ARG A 25 3.67 -19.92 4.93
N GLY A 26 3.47 -19.02 5.87
CA GLY A 26 4.09 -19.08 7.19
C GLY A 26 5.54 -18.59 7.25
N THR A 27 6.06 -17.96 6.19
CA THR A 27 7.43 -17.41 6.17
C THR A 27 7.53 -15.98 6.69
N GLY A 28 6.44 -15.38 7.14
CA GLY A 28 6.44 -14.05 7.72
C GLY A 28 6.26 -12.90 6.72
N LYS A 29 5.76 -13.18 5.51
CA LYS A 29 5.52 -12.14 4.50
C LYS A 29 4.60 -11.03 4.98
N SER A 30 3.48 -11.39 5.59
CA SER A 30 2.50 -10.40 6.09
C SER A 30 3.07 -9.56 7.22
N PHE A 31 3.88 -10.14 8.08
CA PHE A 31 4.58 -9.39 9.12
C PHE A 31 5.58 -8.39 8.54
N LEU A 32 6.25 -8.77 7.46
CA LEU A 32 7.16 -7.86 6.76
C LEU A 32 6.39 -6.69 6.12
N VAL A 33 5.22 -6.95 5.56
CA VAL A 33 4.34 -5.90 5.04
C VAL A 33 3.94 -4.93 6.15
N LYS A 34 3.61 -5.44 7.33
CA LYS A 34 3.30 -4.61 8.50
C LYS A 34 4.48 -3.71 8.88
N ASP A 35 5.68 -4.27 8.90
CA ASP A 35 6.91 -3.50 9.18
C ASP A 35 7.16 -2.43 8.11
N LEU A 36 6.94 -2.75 6.84
CA LEU A 36 7.05 -1.78 5.76
C LEU A 36 6.08 -0.62 5.95
N LEU A 37 4.82 -0.90 6.27
CA LEU A 37 3.83 0.13 6.53
C LEU A 37 4.20 1.02 7.71
N TYR A 38 4.86 0.48 8.71
CA TYR A 38 5.31 1.26 9.86
C TYR A 38 6.21 2.44 9.44
N TYR A 39 7.02 2.26 8.41
CA TYR A 39 7.89 3.31 7.89
C TYR A 39 7.21 4.22 6.87
N HIS A 40 5.94 3.98 6.57
CA HIS A 40 5.14 4.74 5.61
C HIS A 40 3.79 5.17 6.19
N THR A 41 3.73 5.39 7.50
CA THR A 41 2.50 5.79 8.20
C THR A 41 2.03 7.20 7.83
N ASP A 42 2.85 7.96 7.15
CA ASP A 42 2.50 9.28 6.63
C ASP A 42 1.63 9.24 5.36
N LEU A 43 1.45 8.07 4.75
CA LEU A 43 0.56 7.92 3.60
C LEU A 43 -0.89 8.06 4.04
N PRO A 44 -1.64 9.04 3.49
CA PRO A 44 -2.94 9.40 4.04
C PRO A 44 -4.05 8.40 3.77
N ILE A 45 -3.88 7.56 2.75
CA ILE A 45 -4.93 6.66 2.31
C ILE A 45 -4.31 5.41 1.67
N GLY A 46 -5.04 4.32 1.73
CA GLY A 46 -4.58 3.07 1.15
C GLY A 46 -5.71 2.10 0.85
N THR A 47 -5.36 1.03 0.18
CA THR A 47 -6.25 -0.08 -0.13
C THR A 47 -5.53 -1.38 0.19
N VAL A 48 -6.17 -2.23 0.97
CA VAL A 48 -5.66 -3.55 1.31
C VAL A 48 -6.64 -4.59 0.76
N VAL A 49 -6.14 -5.53 -0.01
CA VAL A 49 -6.91 -6.70 -0.42
C VAL A 49 -6.24 -7.93 0.20
N SER A 50 -6.97 -8.61 1.06
CA SER A 50 -6.47 -9.81 1.74
C SER A 50 -7.55 -10.89 1.76
N GLY A 51 -7.28 -12.01 1.08
CA GLY A 51 -8.20 -13.14 1.00
C GLY A 51 -8.41 -13.86 2.33
N THR A 52 -7.56 -13.63 3.32
CA THR A 52 -7.62 -14.27 4.64
C THR A 52 -8.10 -13.33 5.75
N GLU A 53 -8.43 -12.08 5.45
CA GLU A 53 -8.81 -11.09 6.46
C GLU A 53 -10.07 -11.49 7.23
N GLY A 54 -11.05 -12.08 6.56
CA GLY A 54 -12.27 -12.56 7.20
C GLY A 54 -12.04 -13.63 8.25
N ALA A 55 -10.92 -14.38 8.14
CA ALA A 55 -10.57 -15.45 9.08
C ALA A 55 -9.66 -14.96 10.21
N ASN A 56 -8.67 -14.12 9.92
CA ASN A 56 -7.62 -13.76 10.88
C ASN A 56 -7.60 -12.30 11.32
N CYS A 57 -8.30 -11.42 10.63
CA CYS A 57 -8.38 -9.98 10.94
C CYS A 57 -7.00 -9.32 11.14
N PHE A 58 -5.99 -9.78 10.42
CA PHE A 58 -4.62 -9.32 10.61
C PHE A 58 -4.46 -7.83 10.33
N TYR A 59 -4.92 -7.38 9.15
CA TYR A 59 -4.80 -5.98 8.76
C TYR A 59 -5.72 -5.06 9.55
N GLY A 60 -6.85 -5.57 10.02
CA GLY A 60 -7.80 -4.81 10.84
C GLY A 60 -7.22 -4.29 12.15
N ASN A 61 -6.10 -4.84 12.60
CA ASN A 61 -5.42 -4.40 13.83
C ASN A 61 -4.63 -3.10 13.66
N PHE A 62 -4.27 -2.72 12.43
CA PHE A 62 -3.43 -1.55 12.19
C PHE A 62 -3.81 -0.73 10.96
N VAL A 63 -4.80 -1.17 10.19
CA VAL A 63 -5.32 -0.45 9.01
C VAL A 63 -6.81 -0.19 9.22
N PRO A 64 -7.32 1.01 8.90
CA PRO A 64 -8.76 1.28 8.98
C PRO A 64 -9.58 0.29 8.16
N ASN A 65 -10.68 -0.20 8.73
CA ASN A 65 -11.53 -1.19 8.08
C ASN A 65 -12.07 -0.75 6.72
N ALA A 66 -12.28 0.55 6.54
CA ALA A 66 -12.75 1.09 5.27
C ALA A 66 -11.76 0.85 4.11
N PHE A 67 -10.49 0.60 4.40
CA PHE A 67 -9.46 0.35 3.39
C PHE A 67 -9.34 -1.12 3.02
N ILE A 68 -9.96 -2.02 3.78
CA ILE A 68 -9.74 -3.48 3.69
C ILE A 68 -10.84 -4.14 2.88
N HIS A 69 -10.43 -4.96 1.91
CA HIS A 69 -11.29 -5.77 1.05
C HIS A 69 -10.83 -7.22 1.08
N GLU A 70 -11.78 -8.15 1.05
CA GLU A 70 -11.47 -9.59 1.12
C GLU A 70 -11.24 -10.21 -0.25
N GLU A 71 -11.72 -9.58 -1.32
CA GLU A 71 -11.63 -10.12 -2.68
C GLU A 71 -11.06 -9.10 -3.65
N VAL A 72 -10.28 -9.59 -4.62
CA VAL A 72 -9.86 -8.78 -5.76
C VAL A 72 -11.01 -8.67 -6.74
N ASP A 73 -11.50 -7.45 -6.91
CA ASP A 73 -12.46 -7.11 -7.94
C ASP A 73 -11.79 -6.18 -8.94
N PRO A 74 -11.85 -6.45 -10.25
CA PRO A 74 -11.33 -5.53 -11.26
C PRO A 74 -11.89 -4.11 -11.12
N GLN A 75 -13.14 -3.99 -10.70
CA GLN A 75 -13.76 -2.69 -10.44
C GLN A 75 -13.08 -1.95 -9.29
N LEU A 76 -12.63 -2.65 -8.26
CA LEU A 76 -11.90 -2.07 -7.15
C LEU A 76 -10.60 -1.41 -7.62
N VAL A 77 -9.85 -2.11 -8.46
CA VAL A 77 -8.60 -1.59 -9.03
C VAL A 77 -8.86 -0.38 -9.91
N GLU A 78 -9.88 -0.44 -10.76
CA GLU A 78 -10.29 0.71 -11.59
C GLU A 78 -10.69 1.90 -10.73
N ASN A 79 -11.42 1.67 -9.66
CA ASN A 79 -11.85 2.72 -8.73
C ASN A 79 -10.64 3.40 -8.07
N VAL A 80 -9.63 2.62 -7.66
CA VAL A 80 -8.38 3.17 -7.09
C VAL A 80 -7.68 4.06 -8.10
N ILE A 81 -7.52 3.59 -9.33
CA ILE A 81 -6.86 4.34 -10.40
C ILE A 81 -7.63 5.62 -10.73
N THR A 82 -8.95 5.52 -10.88
CA THR A 82 -9.82 6.67 -11.18
C THR A 82 -9.72 7.72 -10.08
N ARG A 83 -9.75 7.28 -8.83
CA ARG A 83 -9.62 8.19 -7.69
C ARG A 83 -8.27 8.91 -7.69
N GLN A 84 -7.18 8.18 -7.97
CA GLN A 84 -5.86 8.78 -8.04
C GLN A 84 -5.77 9.83 -9.16
N LYS A 85 -6.34 9.55 -10.30
CA LYS A 85 -6.41 10.52 -11.42
C LYS A 85 -7.19 11.78 -11.04
N LEU A 86 -8.31 11.63 -10.35
CA LEU A 86 -9.12 12.76 -9.88
C LEU A 86 -8.38 13.59 -8.83
N VAL A 87 -7.69 12.95 -7.90
CA VAL A 87 -6.90 13.64 -6.89
C VAL A 87 -5.77 14.44 -7.53
N MET A 88 -5.05 13.85 -8.51
CA MET A 88 -3.99 14.55 -9.22
C MET A 88 -4.50 15.72 -10.04
N LYS A 89 -5.68 15.56 -10.67
CA LYS A 89 -6.33 16.64 -11.42
C LYS A 89 -6.69 17.81 -10.50
N LYS A 90 -7.25 17.52 -9.35
CA LYS A 90 -7.61 18.54 -8.35
C LYS A 90 -6.37 19.23 -7.80
N LEU A 91 -5.32 18.47 -7.49
CA LEU A 91 -4.04 19.00 -7.02
C LEU A 91 -3.44 19.99 -8.03
N ASN A 92 -3.39 19.61 -9.31
CA ASN A 92 -2.86 20.45 -10.37
C ASN A 92 -3.70 21.71 -10.57
N LYS A 93 -5.02 21.60 -10.49
CA LYS A 93 -5.94 22.74 -10.58
C LYS A 93 -5.68 23.73 -9.43
N GLU A 94 -5.53 23.24 -8.22
CA GLU A 94 -5.24 24.12 -7.07
C GLU A 94 -3.87 24.79 -7.19
N LYS A 95 -2.84 24.06 -7.64
CA LYS A 95 -1.51 24.64 -7.89
C LYS A 95 -1.54 25.72 -8.95
N ASN A 96 -2.30 25.54 -10.02
CA ASN A 96 -2.43 26.53 -11.09
C ASN A 96 -3.22 27.76 -10.67
N THR A 97 -4.21 27.59 -9.78
CA THR A 97 -5.09 28.67 -9.32
C THR A 97 -4.47 29.46 -8.16
N TYR A 98 -3.87 28.76 -7.19
CA TYR A 98 -3.39 29.35 -5.94
C TYR A 98 -1.88 29.30 -5.75
N GLY A 99 -1.15 28.69 -6.68
CA GLY A 99 0.30 28.49 -6.59
C GLY A 99 0.74 27.34 -5.67
N SER A 100 -0.17 26.78 -4.87
CA SER A 100 0.10 25.66 -3.96
C SER A 100 -1.17 24.88 -3.68
N SER A 101 -1.03 23.68 -3.13
CA SER A 101 -2.14 22.83 -2.71
C SER A 101 -1.77 22.08 -1.43
N ARG A 102 -2.77 21.84 -0.57
CA ARG A 102 -2.64 21.02 0.64
C ARG A 102 -3.00 19.56 0.39
N ILE A 103 -3.38 19.20 -0.84
CA ILE A 103 -3.75 17.83 -1.19
C ILE A 103 -2.49 16.96 -1.17
N ASP A 104 -2.52 15.89 -0.41
CA ASP A 104 -1.51 14.83 -0.45
C ASP A 104 -2.04 13.71 -1.36
N PRO A 105 -1.46 13.50 -2.57
CA PRO A 105 -1.94 12.50 -3.51
C PRO A 105 -1.42 11.10 -3.23
N ARG A 106 -0.55 10.94 -2.25
CA ARG A 106 0.10 9.65 -1.98
C ARG A 106 -0.89 8.65 -1.42
N SER A 107 -0.76 7.41 -1.86
CA SER A 107 -1.54 6.28 -1.34
C SER A 107 -0.74 4.99 -1.47
N PHE A 108 -1.22 3.95 -0.81
CA PHE A 108 -0.62 2.62 -0.94
C PHE A 108 -1.67 1.59 -1.38
N ILE A 109 -1.20 0.49 -1.95
CA ILE A 109 -2.02 -0.67 -2.22
C ILE A 109 -1.26 -1.92 -1.77
N ILE A 110 -1.95 -2.79 -1.07
CA ILE A 110 -1.42 -4.07 -0.59
C ILE A 110 -2.30 -5.18 -1.14
N LEU A 111 -1.68 -6.13 -1.84
CA LEU A 111 -2.35 -7.31 -2.35
C LEU A 111 -1.74 -8.53 -1.65
N ASP A 112 -2.48 -9.12 -0.73
CA ASP A 112 -2.01 -10.23 0.09
C ASP A 112 -2.99 -11.40 -0.01
N ASP A 113 -2.47 -12.57 -0.45
CA ASP A 113 -3.24 -13.81 -0.54
C ASP A 113 -4.57 -13.62 -1.28
N CYS A 114 -4.52 -12.97 -2.43
CA CYS A 114 -5.70 -12.58 -3.21
C CYS A 114 -5.81 -13.26 -4.58
N LEU A 115 -5.06 -14.34 -4.79
CA LEU A 115 -5.09 -15.14 -6.01
C LEU A 115 -6.13 -16.25 -5.93
#